data_326fb76b4c2fdb83911cf0ab84f17cea
#
_entry.id   326fb76b4c2fdb83911cf0ab84f17cea
#
_cell.length_a   1.000
_cell.length_b   1.000
_cell.length_c   1.000
_cell.angle_alpha   90.00
_cell.angle_beta   90.00
_cell.angle_gamma   90.00
#
_symmetry.space_group_name_H-M   'P 1'
#
loop_
_entity.id
_entity.type
_entity.pdbx_description
1 polymer ?
#
loop_
_entity_poly.entity_id
_entity_poly.type
_entity_poly.pdbx_seq_one_letter_code
_entity_poly.pdbx_strand_id
1 'polypeptide(L)'
;MHIRDGFVDPAIAIVLFAAAIIILVISWKKVKTTYTQSFTAILAISSAFVFAAQMINFPLAAGTSGHLVGGTFLAMLLGPFASMLSMSIVIIMQAFFSVTADYQR
;
A
#
# COMPACT_ATOMS: atom_id res chain seq x y z
N MET A 1 6.31 -8.12 3.60
CA MET A 1 7.52 -7.36 3.21
C MET A 1 7.65 -6.13 4.09
N HIS A 2 8.35 -6.26 5.19
CA HIS A 2 8.48 -5.19 6.16
C HIS A 2 9.95 -5.04 6.57
N ILE A 3 10.34 -3.80 6.81
CA ILE A 3 11.66 -3.51 7.37
C ILE A 3 11.60 -3.81 8.87
N ARG A 4 12.56 -4.58 9.37
CA ARG A 4 12.62 -4.90 10.79
C ARG A 4 12.91 -3.65 11.62
N ASP A 5 12.36 -3.65 12.82
CA ASP A 5 12.61 -2.60 13.78
C ASP A 5 14.11 -2.46 14.04
N GLY A 6 14.59 -1.22 14.11
CA GLY A 6 15.99 -0.91 14.33
C GLY A 6 16.86 -0.80 13.08
N PHE A 7 16.36 -1.21 11.91
CA PHE A 7 17.11 -1.05 10.65
C PHE A 7 17.03 0.36 10.07
N VAL A 8 16.02 1.14 10.48
CA VAL A 8 15.84 2.50 9.98
C VAL A 8 16.10 3.48 11.12
N ASP A 9 16.94 4.47 10.85
CA ASP A 9 17.20 5.55 11.80
C ASP A 9 15.90 6.32 12.08
N PRO A 10 15.53 6.58 13.34
CA PRO A 10 14.31 7.32 13.67
C PRO A 10 14.20 8.67 12.98
N ALA A 11 15.32 9.40 12.82
CA ALA A 11 15.31 10.70 12.13
C ALA A 11 14.94 10.54 10.66
N ILE A 12 15.51 9.55 9.97
CA ILE A 12 15.19 9.24 8.57
C ILE A 12 13.75 8.79 8.45
N ALA A 13 13.27 7.94 9.37
CA ALA A 13 11.90 7.47 9.39
C ALA A 13 10.90 8.62 9.50
N ILE A 14 11.16 9.61 10.36
CA ILE A 14 10.31 10.78 10.53
C ILE A 14 10.26 11.61 9.24
N VAL A 15 11.41 11.85 8.61
CA VAL A 15 11.49 12.61 7.35
C VAL A 15 10.72 11.90 6.24
N LEU A 16 10.91 10.60 6.09
CA LEU A 16 10.20 9.82 5.06
C LEU A 16 8.70 9.76 5.32
N PHE A 17 8.28 9.66 6.57
CA PHE A 17 6.88 9.66 6.96
C PHE A 17 6.22 11.01 6.63
N ALA A 18 6.90 12.11 6.94
CA ALA A 18 6.41 13.44 6.60
C ALA A 18 6.28 13.63 5.08
N ALA A 19 7.28 13.19 4.31
CA ALA A 19 7.22 13.23 2.86
C ALA A 19 6.06 12.41 2.31
N ALA A 20 5.82 11.23 2.85
CA ALA A 20 4.72 10.37 2.45
C ALA A 20 3.37 11.04 2.72
N ILE A 21 3.19 11.66 3.88
CA ILE A 21 1.96 12.38 4.22
C ILE A 21 1.71 13.52 3.24
N ILE A 22 2.74 14.30 2.90
CA ILE A 22 2.63 15.41 1.95
C ILE A 22 2.18 14.89 0.58
N ILE A 23 2.80 13.82 0.10
CA ILE A 23 2.45 13.21 -1.19
C ILE A 23 1.01 12.70 -1.17
N LEU A 24 0.58 12.08 -0.08
CA LEU A 24 -0.77 11.57 0.06
C LEU A 24 -1.82 12.69 0.08
N VAL A 25 -1.53 13.81 0.73
CA VAL A 25 -2.43 14.96 0.74
C VAL A 25 -2.57 15.54 -0.66
N ILE A 26 -1.46 15.67 -1.40
CA ILE A 26 -1.48 16.15 -2.78
C ILE A 26 -2.29 15.19 -3.65
N SER A 27 -2.07 13.88 -3.50
CA SER A 27 -2.78 12.85 -4.25
C SER A 27 -4.28 12.89 -3.97
N TRP A 28 -4.68 13.07 -2.73
CA TRP A 28 -6.07 13.18 -2.32
C TRP A 28 -6.75 14.37 -2.99
N LYS A 29 -6.12 15.55 -2.95
CA LYS A 29 -6.65 16.74 -3.59
C LYS A 29 -6.81 16.55 -5.10
N LYS A 30 -5.82 15.92 -5.73
CA LYS A 30 -5.83 15.64 -7.16
C LYS A 30 -6.96 14.70 -7.54
N VAL A 31 -7.12 13.61 -6.80
CA VAL A 31 -8.18 12.62 -7.04
C VAL A 31 -9.55 13.23 -6.82
N LYS A 32 -9.72 14.00 -5.77
CA LYS A 32 -11.00 14.63 -5.43
C LYS A 32 -11.50 15.57 -6.53
N THR A 33 -10.59 16.28 -7.21
CA THR A 33 -10.96 17.23 -8.24
C THR A 33 -11.09 16.64 -9.63
N THR A 34 -10.41 15.51 -9.90
CA THR A 34 -10.30 14.93 -11.24
C THR A 34 -11.27 13.79 -11.49
N TYR A 35 -11.62 13.02 -10.46
CA TYR A 35 -12.37 11.77 -10.61
C TYR A 35 -13.81 11.89 -10.11
N THR A 36 -14.70 11.12 -10.76
CA THR A 36 -16.13 11.06 -10.45
C THR A 36 -16.43 9.97 -9.41
N GLN A 37 -17.68 9.94 -8.93
CA GLN A 37 -18.12 8.90 -7.99
C GLN A 37 -18.01 7.49 -8.58
N SER A 38 -18.25 7.33 -9.88
CA SER A 38 -18.12 6.02 -10.54
C SER A 38 -16.71 5.48 -10.44
N PHE A 39 -15.71 6.34 -10.45
CA PHE A 39 -14.31 5.98 -10.32
C PHE A 39 -14.00 5.43 -8.91
N THR A 40 -14.70 5.89 -7.90
CA THR A 40 -14.52 5.41 -6.53
C THR A 40 -14.80 3.90 -6.42
N ALA A 41 -15.82 3.41 -7.13
CA ALA A 41 -16.12 1.97 -7.15
C ALA A 41 -14.99 1.16 -7.76
N ILE A 42 -14.44 1.63 -8.87
CA ILE A 42 -13.30 0.97 -9.54
C ILE A 42 -12.07 0.98 -8.61
N LEU A 43 -11.82 2.10 -7.96
CA LEU A 43 -10.71 2.24 -7.01
C LEU A 43 -10.85 1.26 -5.85
N ALA A 44 -12.05 1.15 -5.29
CA ALA A 44 -12.32 0.23 -4.19
C ALA A 44 -12.15 -1.24 -4.60
N ILE A 45 -12.67 -1.63 -5.76
CA ILE A 45 -12.57 -2.99 -6.26
C ILE A 45 -11.11 -3.34 -6.58
N SER A 46 -10.38 -2.44 -7.23
CA SER A 46 -8.98 -2.64 -7.56
C SER A 46 -8.12 -2.75 -6.30
N SER A 47 -8.39 -1.93 -5.29
CA SER A 47 -7.69 -1.98 -4.02
C SER A 47 -7.93 -3.30 -3.29
N ALA A 48 -9.17 -3.76 -3.27
CA ALA A 48 -9.53 -5.04 -2.66
C ALA A 48 -8.86 -6.21 -3.37
N PHE A 49 -8.82 -6.18 -4.69
CA PHE A 49 -8.13 -7.20 -5.49
C PHE A 49 -6.64 -7.25 -5.16
N VAL A 50 -5.99 -6.10 -5.13
CA VAL A 50 -4.55 -6.03 -4.82
C VAL A 50 -4.29 -6.48 -3.38
N PHE A 51 -5.13 -6.07 -2.44
CA PHE A 51 -5.02 -6.51 -1.06
C PHE A 51 -5.04 -8.03 -0.96
N ALA A 52 -6.02 -8.68 -1.59
CA ALA A 52 -6.15 -10.12 -1.57
C ALA A 52 -4.97 -10.80 -2.28
N ALA A 53 -4.58 -10.29 -3.45
CA ALA A 53 -3.50 -10.87 -4.23
C ALA A 53 -2.14 -10.76 -3.52
N GLN A 54 -1.89 -9.66 -2.81
CA GLN A 54 -0.64 -9.47 -2.06
C GLN A 54 -0.56 -10.32 -0.81
N MET A 55 -1.68 -10.78 -0.28
CA MET A 55 -1.69 -11.67 0.88
C MET A 55 -1.24 -13.08 0.55
N ILE A 56 -1.20 -13.44 -0.73
CA ILE A 56 -0.75 -14.76 -1.17
C ILE A 56 0.77 -14.74 -1.28
N ASN A 57 1.42 -15.49 -0.42
CA ASN A 57 2.87 -15.67 -0.43
C ASN A 57 3.22 -17.02 -1.00
N PHE A 58 4.21 -17.06 -1.90
CA PHE A 58 4.71 -18.31 -2.46
C PHE A 58 6.09 -18.60 -1.87
N PRO A 59 6.31 -19.79 -1.30
CA PRO A 59 7.66 -20.17 -0.86
C PRO A 59 8.56 -20.37 -2.08
N LEU A 60 9.71 -19.72 -2.05
CA LEU A 60 10.75 -19.86 -3.06
C LEU A 60 11.95 -20.59 -2.45
N ALA A 61 12.84 -21.06 -3.33
CA ALA A 61 14.07 -21.71 -2.90
C ALA A 61 14.92 -20.79 -2.03
N ALA A 62 15.76 -21.38 -1.16
CA ALA A 62 16.68 -20.66 -0.27
C ALA A 62 16.01 -19.82 0.82
N GLY A 63 14.82 -20.22 1.28
CA GLY A 63 14.14 -19.54 2.39
C GLY A 63 13.50 -18.20 2.06
N THR A 64 13.40 -17.87 0.77
CA THR A 64 12.74 -16.66 0.32
C THR A 64 11.28 -16.93 -0.02
N SER A 65 10.47 -15.89 -0.04
CA SER A 65 9.09 -15.96 -0.49
C SER A 65 8.80 -14.89 -1.53
N GLY A 66 7.93 -15.23 -2.47
CA GLY A 66 7.51 -14.29 -3.50
C GLY A 66 6.02 -13.95 -3.34
N HIS A 67 5.68 -12.70 -3.62
CA HIS A 67 4.30 -12.26 -3.65
C HIS A 67 4.12 -11.15 -4.68
N LEU A 68 2.87 -10.94 -5.09
CA LEU A 68 2.54 -9.87 -6.02
C LEU A 68 2.74 -8.51 -5.37
N VAL A 69 3.39 -7.61 -6.10
CA VAL A 69 3.48 -6.19 -5.73
C VAL A 69 2.55 -5.43 -6.66
N GLY A 70 1.43 -4.97 -6.12
CA GLY A 70 0.33 -4.44 -6.93
C GLY A 70 0.44 -2.96 -7.29
N GLY A 71 1.50 -2.26 -6.87
CA GLY A 71 1.63 -0.83 -7.11
C GLY A 71 1.64 -0.45 -8.58
N THR A 72 2.42 -1.17 -9.38
CA THR A 72 2.49 -0.94 -10.84
C THR A 72 1.15 -1.23 -11.51
N PHE A 73 0.51 -2.32 -11.11
CA PHE A 73 -0.81 -2.68 -11.63
C PHE A 73 -1.83 -1.57 -11.38
N LEU A 74 -1.89 -1.06 -10.15
CA LEU A 74 -2.80 0.02 -9.80
C LEU A 74 -2.45 1.32 -10.54
N ALA A 75 -1.17 1.62 -10.71
CA ALA A 75 -0.75 2.81 -11.44
C ALA A 75 -1.18 2.76 -12.90
N MET A 76 -1.14 1.60 -13.53
CA MET A 76 -1.60 1.42 -14.90
C MET A 76 -3.11 1.54 -15.04
N LEU A 77 -3.88 1.08 -14.05
CA LEU A 77 -5.34 1.13 -14.08
C LEU A 77 -5.90 2.48 -13.65
N LEU A 78 -5.36 3.07 -12.60
CA LEU A 78 -5.97 4.20 -11.90
C LEU A 78 -5.21 5.51 -12.11
N GLY A 79 -4.02 5.47 -12.66
CA GLY A 79 -3.13 6.62 -12.72
C GLY A 79 -2.31 6.79 -11.44
N PRO A 80 -1.30 7.69 -11.47
CA PRO A 80 -0.31 7.73 -10.38
C PRO A 80 -0.89 8.21 -9.05
N PHE A 81 -1.76 9.20 -9.04
CA PHE A 81 -2.25 9.76 -7.78
C PHE A 81 -3.26 8.85 -7.09
N ALA A 82 -4.20 8.31 -7.86
CA ALA A 82 -5.18 7.37 -7.31
C ALA A 82 -4.53 6.08 -6.83
N SER A 83 -3.51 5.59 -7.56
CA SER A 83 -2.79 4.39 -7.16
C SER A 83 -1.98 4.59 -5.88
N MET A 84 -1.41 5.77 -5.66
CA MET A 84 -0.72 6.09 -4.42
C MET A 84 -1.65 6.00 -3.22
N LEU A 85 -2.85 6.58 -3.33
CA LEU A 85 -3.86 6.50 -2.28
C LEU A 85 -4.29 5.05 -2.03
N SER A 86 -4.60 4.34 -3.11
CA SER A 86 -5.04 2.95 -3.04
C SER A 86 -3.99 2.06 -2.37
N MET A 87 -2.73 2.15 -2.82
CA MET A 87 -1.65 1.34 -2.24
C MET A 87 -1.38 1.70 -0.79
N SER A 88 -1.49 2.97 -0.43
CA SER A 88 -1.30 3.38 0.97
C SER A 88 -2.35 2.75 1.87
N ILE A 89 -3.60 2.75 1.43
CA ILE A 89 -4.69 2.10 2.17
C ILE A 89 -4.44 0.60 2.29
N VAL A 90 -4.05 -0.05 1.20
CA VAL A 90 -3.75 -1.49 1.18
C VAL A 90 -2.62 -1.82 2.14
N ILE A 91 -1.52 -1.07 2.10
CA ILE A 91 -0.37 -1.31 2.97
C ILE A 91 -0.72 -1.08 4.44
N ILE A 92 -1.48 -0.04 4.76
CA ILE A 92 -1.91 0.24 6.13
C ILE A 92 -2.78 -0.90 6.65
N MET A 93 -3.72 -1.38 5.84
CA MET A 93 -4.57 -2.49 6.22
C MET A 93 -3.78 -3.79 6.40
N GLN A 94 -2.83 -4.06 5.53
CA GLN A 94 -1.95 -5.22 5.66
C GLN A 94 -1.10 -5.15 6.94
N ALA A 95 -0.56 -3.98 7.24
CA ALA A 95 0.22 -3.79 8.46
C ALA A 95 -0.63 -4.02 9.71
N PHE A 96 -1.86 -3.51 9.71
CA PHE A 96 -2.80 -3.71 10.81
C PHE A 96 -3.12 -5.18 11.03
N PHE A 97 -3.43 -5.92 9.97
CA PHE A 97 -3.72 -7.36 10.07
C PHE A 97 -2.49 -8.15 10.50
N SER A 98 -1.30 -7.78 10.04
CA SER A 98 -0.05 -8.41 10.42
C SER A 98 0.23 -8.25 11.91
N VAL A 99 0.05 -7.06 12.45
CA VAL A 99 0.22 -6.78 13.89
C VAL A 99 -0.80 -7.57 14.70
N THR A 100 -2.07 -7.61 14.26
CA THR A 100 -3.11 -8.36 14.95
C THR A 100 -2.81 -9.86 14.97
N ALA A 101 -2.32 -10.42 13.86
CA ALA A 101 -1.94 -11.82 13.78
C ALA A 101 -0.79 -12.15 14.73
N ASP A 102 0.22 -11.29 14.81
CA ASP A 102 1.35 -11.47 15.72
C ASP A 102 0.92 -11.39 17.18
N TYR A 103 -0.02 -10.51 17.49
CA TYR A 103 -0.54 -10.37 18.85
C TYR A 103 -1.26 -11.64 19.33
N GLN A 104 -1.94 -12.34 18.41
CA GLN A 104 -2.67 -13.58 18.74
C GLN A 104 -1.78 -14.80 18.88
N ARG A 105 -0.52 -14.71 18.49
CA ARG A 105 0.45 -15.80 18.66
C ARG A 105 1.11 -15.72 20.03
#